data_7bc472bc5872969a5db0ed34df1041e1
#
_entry.id   7bc472bc5872969a5db0ed34df1041e1
#
_cell.length_a   1.000
_cell.length_b   1.000
_cell.length_c   1.000
_cell.angle_alpha   90.00
_cell.angle_beta   90.00
_cell.angle_gamma   90.00
#
_symmetry.space_group_name_H-M   'P 1'
#
loop_
_entity.id
_entity.type
_entity.pdbx_description
1 polymer ?
#
loop_
_entity_poly.entity_id
_entity_poly.type
_entity_poly.pdbx_seq_one_letter_code
_entity_poly.pdbx_strand_id
1 'polypeptide(L)'
;MSKVKLNPHGEALLQQYRTLRPTLDSLSQQAYELMRHALLEQSIYVTAMEHRVKTEKSLTGKLELKGAKYKTIDDITDLVGLRVITFYSDEVDKVAAIAKRIFDIDWKESVDKRKLHQLDAFGYNSLHYICRLKTNQGDRSLDSPEPGDPGPVPLIRQIRFELQMRTALQHVWSTIEHDTGYKGDVKIPREYLRQFSRMAGLLELADDEFSRLRTALTDYRRQTLALVKSGQLDEVPLSRETFRGYLDLKPFDRLNRRIAAVNQAEIYPVSVMSYMPVLESFGLETLGDVQQFIDDNSDDAYQLALAQLAVTDLDLLSSNTALQYLCLVYVLKHDGGRDGLKRLYDLINGENDANAIAADIMMEQARTLPFMQKKL
;
A
#
# COMPACT_ATOMS: atom_id res chain seq x y z
N MET A 1 -6.43 -21.69 43.60
CA MET A 1 -6.61 -20.29 43.23
C MET A 1 -7.63 -19.66 44.17
N SER A 2 -7.18 -18.83 45.10
CA SER A 2 -8.05 -18.11 46.06
C SER A 2 -8.93 -17.16 45.25
N LYS A 3 -10.27 -17.23 45.40
CA LYS A 3 -11.19 -16.24 44.88
C LYS A 3 -10.92 -14.96 45.67
N VAL A 4 -10.15 -14.03 45.10
CA VAL A 4 -10.03 -12.69 45.66
C VAL A 4 -11.41 -12.04 45.61
N LYS A 5 -11.97 -11.67 46.77
CA LYS A 5 -13.28 -11.03 46.87
C LYS A 5 -13.09 -9.55 46.57
N LEU A 6 -13.73 -9.08 45.50
CA LEU A 6 -13.91 -7.62 45.30
C LEU A 6 -14.63 -7.02 46.51
N ASN A 7 -14.34 -5.76 46.81
CA ASN A 7 -15.15 -5.02 47.80
C ASN A 7 -16.57 -4.77 47.22
N PRO A 8 -17.57 -4.44 48.03
CA PRO A 8 -18.94 -4.25 47.56
C PRO A 8 -19.08 -3.23 46.43
N HIS A 9 -18.24 -2.19 46.40
CA HIS A 9 -18.22 -1.19 45.35
C HIS A 9 -17.71 -1.79 44.03
N GLY A 10 -16.61 -2.55 44.06
CA GLY A 10 -16.09 -3.25 42.87
C GLY A 10 -17.07 -4.28 42.30
N GLU A 11 -17.82 -4.97 43.16
CA GLU A 11 -18.89 -5.88 42.73
C GLU A 11 -20.04 -5.13 42.05
N ALA A 12 -20.44 -3.97 42.57
CA ALA A 12 -21.46 -3.11 41.93
C ALA A 12 -21.01 -2.63 40.54
N LEU A 13 -19.75 -2.21 40.38
CA LEU A 13 -19.20 -1.84 39.08
C LEU A 13 -19.16 -3.02 38.09
N LEU A 14 -18.82 -4.21 38.60
CA LEU A 14 -18.81 -5.43 37.79
C LEU A 14 -20.23 -5.81 37.33
N GLN A 15 -21.23 -5.63 38.16
CA GLN A 15 -22.62 -5.89 37.81
C GLN A 15 -23.11 -4.86 36.74
N GLN A 16 -22.76 -3.59 36.89
CA GLN A 16 -23.04 -2.58 35.86
C GLN A 16 -22.40 -2.93 34.53
N TYR A 17 -21.13 -3.39 34.53
CA TYR A 17 -20.44 -3.86 33.33
C TYR A 17 -21.22 -4.99 32.64
N ARG A 18 -21.72 -5.99 33.39
CA ARG A 18 -22.52 -7.10 32.84
C ARG A 18 -23.77 -6.63 32.13
N THR A 19 -24.45 -5.64 32.71
CA THR A 19 -25.66 -5.04 32.14
C THR A 19 -25.33 -4.27 30.86
N LEU A 20 -24.18 -3.56 30.83
CA LEU A 20 -23.73 -2.77 29.69
C LEU A 20 -23.12 -3.61 28.56
N ARG A 21 -22.77 -4.88 28.81
CA ARG A 21 -22.00 -5.71 27.90
C ARG A 21 -22.54 -5.72 26.46
N PRO A 22 -23.84 -5.90 26.19
CA PRO A 22 -24.36 -5.85 24.82
C PRO A 22 -24.13 -4.48 24.13
N THR A 23 -24.28 -3.38 24.89
CA THR A 23 -24.04 -2.02 24.38
C THR A 23 -22.55 -1.81 24.10
N LEU A 24 -21.64 -2.34 24.94
CA LEU A 24 -20.20 -2.28 24.72
C LEU A 24 -19.77 -3.06 23.48
N ASP A 25 -20.35 -4.24 23.25
CA ASP A 25 -20.08 -5.06 22.06
C ASP A 25 -20.55 -4.31 20.79
N SER A 26 -21.74 -3.68 20.81
CA SER A 26 -22.24 -2.85 19.72
C SER A 26 -21.37 -1.62 19.48
N LEU A 27 -20.94 -0.91 20.54
CA LEU A 27 -20.01 0.23 20.43
C LEU A 27 -18.69 -0.17 19.80
N SER A 28 -18.14 -1.31 20.22
CA SER A 28 -16.87 -1.86 19.71
C SER A 28 -16.93 -2.08 18.20
N GLN A 29 -18.02 -2.70 17.73
CA GLN A 29 -18.25 -2.96 16.31
C GLN A 29 -18.46 -1.67 15.51
N GLN A 30 -19.31 -0.75 16.02
CA GLN A 30 -19.59 0.51 15.31
C GLN A 30 -18.34 1.39 15.20
N ALA A 31 -17.55 1.51 16.28
CA ALA A 31 -16.31 2.28 16.26
C ALA A 31 -15.30 1.70 15.25
N TYR A 32 -15.21 0.35 15.19
CA TYR A 32 -14.36 -0.36 14.22
C TYR A 32 -14.79 -0.08 12.77
N GLU A 33 -16.08 -0.24 12.45
CA GLU A 33 -16.58 -0.04 11.08
C GLU A 33 -16.45 1.42 10.63
N LEU A 34 -16.75 2.39 11.49
CA LEU A 34 -16.58 3.80 11.19
C LEU A 34 -15.12 4.14 10.86
N MET A 35 -14.16 3.65 11.66
CA MET A 35 -12.74 3.87 11.40
C MET A 35 -12.29 3.17 10.12
N ARG A 36 -12.71 1.92 9.89
CA ARG A 36 -12.39 1.15 8.69
C ARG A 36 -12.85 1.84 7.41
N HIS A 37 -14.09 2.31 7.38
CA HIS A 37 -14.63 3.06 6.25
C HIS A 37 -13.85 4.36 6.00
N ALA A 38 -13.60 5.14 7.06
CA ALA A 38 -12.90 6.41 6.94
C ALA A 38 -11.44 6.26 6.48
N LEU A 39 -10.76 5.16 6.84
CA LEU A 39 -9.43 4.84 6.35
C LEU A 39 -9.45 4.47 4.86
N LEU A 40 -10.42 3.64 4.44
CA LEU A 40 -10.60 3.25 3.04
C LEU A 40 -10.91 4.44 2.13
N GLU A 41 -11.81 5.34 2.55
CA GLU A 41 -12.13 6.58 1.82
C GLU A 41 -10.90 7.46 1.56
N GLN A 42 -9.92 7.42 2.46
CA GLN A 42 -8.67 8.19 2.33
C GLN A 42 -7.53 7.37 1.73
N SER A 43 -7.80 6.15 1.27
CA SER A 43 -6.79 5.22 0.72
C SER A 43 -5.61 5.00 1.68
N ILE A 44 -5.87 5.00 3.00
CA ILE A 44 -4.88 4.68 4.02
C ILE A 44 -4.97 3.19 4.35
N TYR A 45 -3.91 2.47 4.01
CA TYR A 45 -3.78 1.06 4.32
C TYR A 45 -3.01 0.88 5.62
N VAL A 46 -3.55 0.06 6.51
CA VAL A 46 -2.96 -0.22 7.82
C VAL A 46 -2.55 -1.69 7.92
N THR A 47 -1.55 -1.98 8.77
CA THR A 47 -1.08 -3.35 8.99
C THR A 47 -2.15 -4.22 9.61
N ALA A 48 -2.86 -3.68 10.62
CA ALA A 48 -3.97 -4.34 11.27
C ALA A 48 -4.89 -3.33 11.96
N MET A 49 -6.13 -3.74 12.12
CA MET A 49 -7.12 -3.06 12.95
C MET A 49 -7.78 -4.09 13.87
N GLU A 50 -7.77 -3.81 15.16
CA GLU A 50 -8.30 -4.70 16.19
C GLU A 50 -9.29 -3.95 17.08
N HIS A 51 -10.37 -4.61 17.48
CA HIS A 51 -11.28 -4.09 18.48
C HIS A 51 -11.60 -5.14 19.51
N ARG A 52 -11.86 -4.73 20.73
CA ARG A 52 -12.21 -5.63 21.81
C ARG A 52 -13.02 -4.95 22.89
N VAL A 53 -13.85 -5.71 23.55
CA VAL A 53 -14.41 -5.36 24.86
C VAL A 53 -13.58 -6.07 25.92
N LYS A 54 -13.16 -5.32 26.96
CA LYS A 54 -12.38 -5.87 28.08
C LYS A 54 -13.10 -7.05 28.69
N THR A 55 -12.42 -8.18 28.92
CA THR A 55 -13.02 -9.35 29.53
C THR A 55 -13.35 -9.10 31.00
N GLU A 56 -14.38 -9.76 31.52
CA GLU A 56 -14.76 -9.70 32.95
C GLU A 56 -13.58 -9.99 33.85
N LYS A 57 -12.80 -11.03 33.53
CA LYS A 57 -11.58 -11.40 34.26
C LYS A 57 -10.57 -10.26 34.32
N SER A 58 -10.35 -9.57 33.20
CA SER A 58 -9.40 -8.44 33.10
C SER A 58 -9.93 -7.20 33.85
N LEU A 59 -11.25 -6.99 33.83
CA LEU A 59 -11.88 -5.93 34.61
C LEU A 59 -11.79 -6.19 36.11
N THR A 60 -12.08 -7.42 36.54
CA THR A 60 -11.96 -7.85 37.96
C THR A 60 -10.55 -7.58 38.49
N GLY A 61 -9.51 -8.02 37.77
CA GLY A 61 -8.13 -7.78 38.19
C GLY A 61 -7.78 -6.26 38.21
N LYS A 62 -8.35 -5.45 37.31
CA LYS A 62 -8.18 -4.00 37.34
C LYS A 62 -8.87 -3.36 38.57
N LEU A 63 -10.07 -3.83 38.92
CA LEU A 63 -10.81 -3.34 40.08
C LEU A 63 -10.15 -3.75 41.39
N GLU A 64 -9.55 -4.93 41.47
CA GLU A 64 -8.75 -5.39 42.65
C GLU A 64 -7.57 -4.44 42.90
N LEU A 65 -6.84 -4.07 41.85
CA LEU A 65 -5.63 -3.27 41.96
C LEU A 65 -5.89 -1.76 42.10
N LYS A 66 -6.95 -1.25 41.47
CA LYS A 66 -7.20 0.19 41.31
C LYS A 66 -8.66 0.59 41.56
N GLY A 67 -9.49 -0.29 42.13
CA GLY A 67 -10.94 -0.05 42.28
C GLY A 67 -11.29 1.21 43.04
N ALA A 68 -10.49 1.62 44.02
CA ALA A 68 -10.71 2.88 44.77
C ALA A 68 -10.58 4.15 43.91
N LYS A 69 -9.96 4.06 42.73
CA LYS A 69 -9.83 5.16 41.78
C LYS A 69 -11.14 5.46 41.05
N TYR A 70 -11.96 4.45 40.80
CA TYR A 70 -13.14 4.54 39.95
C TYR A 70 -14.39 4.75 40.80
N LYS A 71 -15.11 5.84 40.63
CA LYS A 71 -16.37 6.14 41.31
C LYS A 71 -17.56 5.51 40.58
N THR A 72 -17.51 5.53 39.26
CA THR A 72 -18.53 5.00 38.36
C THR A 72 -17.90 4.13 37.28
N ILE A 73 -18.73 3.37 36.58
CA ILE A 73 -18.27 2.55 35.44
C ILE A 73 -17.70 3.42 34.32
N ASP A 74 -18.17 4.65 34.17
CA ASP A 74 -17.73 5.60 33.16
C ASP A 74 -16.29 6.10 33.38
N ASP A 75 -15.76 6.00 34.61
CA ASP A 75 -14.37 6.34 34.89
C ASP A 75 -13.38 5.34 34.26
N ILE A 76 -13.89 4.19 33.81
CA ILE A 76 -13.08 3.14 33.19
C ILE A 76 -13.12 3.29 31.67
N THR A 77 -12.25 4.13 31.14
CA THR A 77 -12.22 4.54 29.73
C THR A 77 -11.78 3.47 28.74
N ASP A 78 -11.25 2.33 29.22
CA ASP A 78 -10.71 1.20 28.42
C ASP A 78 -11.59 -0.05 28.45
N LEU A 79 -12.91 0.09 28.73
CA LEU A 79 -13.88 -1.00 28.63
C LEU A 79 -13.99 -1.50 27.18
N VAL A 80 -13.96 -0.59 26.22
CA VAL A 80 -13.85 -0.86 24.79
C VAL A 80 -12.52 -0.30 24.31
N GLY A 81 -11.79 -1.09 23.55
CA GLY A 81 -10.54 -0.71 22.93
C GLY A 81 -10.59 -0.92 21.41
N LEU A 82 -10.22 0.09 20.66
CA LEU A 82 -9.95 0.03 19.23
C LEU A 82 -8.46 0.29 19.03
N ARG A 83 -7.81 -0.51 18.20
CA ARG A 83 -6.40 -0.36 17.89
C ARG A 83 -6.19 -0.29 16.39
N VAL A 84 -5.41 0.69 15.94
CA VAL A 84 -4.99 0.85 14.56
C VAL A 84 -3.47 0.76 14.52
N ILE A 85 -2.96 -0.16 13.69
CA ILE A 85 -1.52 -0.44 13.54
C ILE A 85 -1.13 -0.04 12.13
N THR A 86 -0.28 0.98 12.01
CA THR A 86 0.19 1.52 10.73
C THR A 86 1.52 0.89 10.32
N PHE A 87 1.88 1.02 9.05
CA PHE A 87 3.21 0.63 8.56
C PHE A 87 4.27 1.65 8.97
N TYR A 88 3.96 2.95 8.92
CA TYR A 88 4.91 4.05 9.06
C TYR A 88 4.50 5.03 10.16
N SER A 89 5.49 5.69 10.75
CA SER A 89 5.28 6.60 11.87
C SER A 89 4.43 7.83 11.50
N ASP A 90 4.60 8.39 10.29
CA ASP A 90 3.80 9.53 9.82
C ASP A 90 2.33 9.18 9.56
N GLU A 91 2.02 7.91 9.34
CA GLU A 91 0.64 7.46 9.16
C GLU A 91 -0.17 7.47 10.46
N VAL A 92 0.50 7.35 11.61
CA VAL A 92 -0.14 7.48 12.92
C VAL A 92 -0.83 8.84 13.04
N ASP A 93 -0.18 9.91 12.58
CA ASP A 93 -0.77 11.26 12.62
C ASP A 93 -1.91 11.45 11.61
N LYS A 94 -1.84 10.78 10.45
CA LYS A 94 -2.94 10.75 9.47
C LYS A 94 -4.16 10.02 10.03
N VAL A 95 -3.96 8.86 10.66
CA VAL A 95 -5.03 8.12 11.37
C VAL A 95 -5.61 8.95 12.50
N ALA A 96 -4.78 9.66 13.27
CA ALA A 96 -5.22 10.55 14.32
C ALA A 96 -6.07 11.72 13.78
N ALA A 97 -5.72 12.28 12.63
CA ALA A 97 -6.53 13.32 11.98
C ALA A 97 -7.91 12.79 11.54
N ILE A 98 -7.97 11.55 11.02
CA ILE A 98 -9.23 10.88 10.71
C ILE A 98 -10.06 10.67 11.96
N ALA A 99 -9.47 10.17 13.05
CA ALA A 99 -10.14 9.95 14.33
C ALA A 99 -10.80 11.22 14.85
N LYS A 100 -10.11 12.36 14.80
CA LYS A 100 -10.67 13.69 15.18
C LYS A 100 -11.88 14.09 14.33
N ARG A 101 -11.91 13.67 13.07
CA ARG A 101 -13.02 13.97 12.17
C ARG A 101 -14.26 13.12 12.47
N ILE A 102 -14.08 11.83 12.80
CA ILE A 102 -15.18 10.88 12.93
C ILE A 102 -15.64 10.63 14.37
N PHE A 103 -14.80 10.92 15.37
CA PHE A 103 -15.11 10.73 16.79
C PHE A 103 -15.04 12.04 17.57
N ASP A 104 -15.73 12.11 18.70
CA ASP A 104 -15.55 13.15 19.70
C ASP A 104 -14.44 12.74 20.66
N ILE A 105 -13.38 13.55 20.75
CA ILE A 105 -12.17 13.24 21.51
C ILE A 105 -12.24 13.92 22.90
N ASP A 106 -12.08 13.13 23.94
CA ASP A 106 -11.86 13.62 25.30
C ASP A 106 -10.38 13.96 25.50
N TRP A 107 -10.03 15.21 25.25
CA TRP A 107 -8.64 15.69 25.31
C TRP A 107 -8.01 15.64 26.70
N LYS A 108 -8.82 15.62 27.76
CA LYS A 108 -8.32 15.56 29.14
C LYS A 108 -7.80 14.18 29.50
N GLU A 109 -8.42 13.15 28.95
CA GLU A 109 -8.06 11.76 29.20
C GLU A 109 -7.20 11.14 28.08
N SER A 110 -7.02 11.87 26.96
CA SER A 110 -6.21 11.45 25.82
C SER A 110 -4.74 11.77 26.04
N VAL A 111 -3.84 10.88 25.61
CA VAL A 111 -2.39 10.99 25.86
C VAL A 111 -1.60 10.65 24.60
N ASP A 112 -0.70 11.54 24.21
CA ASP A 112 0.34 11.23 23.23
C ASP A 112 1.62 10.77 23.98
N LYS A 113 1.79 9.47 24.10
CA LYS A 113 2.94 8.89 24.81
C LYS A 113 4.26 9.11 24.08
N ARG A 114 4.22 9.39 22.78
CA ARG A 114 5.42 9.75 21.98
C ARG A 114 6.09 11.03 22.50
N LYS A 115 5.30 11.92 23.13
CA LYS A 115 5.73 13.21 23.65
C LYS A 115 6.03 13.20 25.17
N LEU A 116 5.79 12.09 25.86
CA LEU A 116 5.96 12.00 27.30
C LEU A 116 7.36 11.60 27.73
N HIS A 117 8.15 11.01 26.82
CA HIS A 117 9.51 10.62 27.14
C HIS A 117 10.40 11.84 27.25
N GLN A 118 11.28 11.85 28.27
CA GLN A 118 12.39 12.78 28.31
C GLN A 118 13.30 12.54 27.10
N LEU A 119 13.99 13.56 26.62
CA LEU A 119 14.84 13.48 25.43
C LEU A 119 15.92 12.38 25.48
N ASP A 120 16.24 11.93 26.69
CA ASP A 120 17.22 10.88 27.00
C ASP A 120 16.61 9.51 27.35
N ALA A 121 15.28 9.37 27.22
CA ALA A 121 14.57 8.16 27.60
C ALA A 121 13.81 7.54 26.41
N PHE A 122 14.06 6.26 26.14
CA PHE A 122 13.31 5.47 25.16
C PHE A 122 12.32 4.56 25.85
N GLY A 123 11.15 4.42 25.29
CA GLY A 123 10.11 3.59 25.86
C GLY A 123 8.94 3.35 24.90
N TYR A 124 7.80 2.97 25.48
CA TYR A 124 6.59 2.69 24.72
C TYR A 124 6.01 3.94 24.06
N ASN A 125 6.06 3.98 22.77
CA ASN A 125 5.51 5.06 21.96
C ASN A 125 4.16 4.65 21.35
N SER A 126 3.11 5.39 21.69
CA SER A 126 1.78 5.23 21.08
C SER A 126 0.93 6.47 21.34
N LEU A 127 -0.02 6.68 20.47
CA LEU A 127 -1.02 7.74 20.62
C LEU A 127 -2.33 7.11 21.11
N HIS A 128 -2.82 7.58 22.26
CA HIS A 128 -4.05 7.11 22.87
C HIS A 128 -5.08 8.22 22.90
N TYR A 129 -6.20 8.03 22.20
CA TYR A 129 -7.35 8.91 22.30
C TYR A 129 -8.48 8.23 23.07
N ILE A 130 -9.10 8.97 23.97
CA ILE A 130 -10.37 8.59 24.59
C ILE A 130 -11.48 9.23 23.78
N CYS A 131 -12.34 8.41 23.21
CA CYS A 131 -13.30 8.80 22.19
C CYS A 131 -14.72 8.49 22.60
N ARG A 132 -15.67 9.20 21.96
CA ARG A 132 -17.10 8.83 21.87
C ARG A 132 -17.53 8.83 20.42
N LEU A 133 -18.59 8.09 20.10
CA LEU A 133 -19.26 8.23 18.80
C LEU A 133 -19.89 9.63 18.72
N LYS A 134 -19.68 10.32 17.58
CA LYS A 134 -20.30 11.62 17.34
C LYS A 134 -21.82 11.51 17.34
N THR A 135 -22.47 12.49 17.93
CA THR A 135 -23.92 12.65 17.85
C THR A 135 -24.27 13.30 16.53
N ASN A 136 -24.90 12.56 15.61
CA ASN A 136 -25.39 13.14 14.37
C ASN A 136 -26.69 13.90 14.63
N GLN A 137 -26.92 15.02 13.93
CA GLN A 137 -28.18 15.78 14.02
C GLN A 137 -29.43 14.96 13.58
N GLY A 138 -29.23 13.78 12.96
CA GLY A 138 -30.29 12.88 12.52
C GLY A 138 -30.67 11.76 13.51
N ASP A 139 -29.91 11.58 14.60
CA ASP A 139 -30.23 10.58 15.65
C ASP A 139 -31.26 11.11 16.65
N ARG A 140 -32.33 11.66 16.14
CA ARG A 140 -33.47 12.05 16.97
C ARG A 140 -34.18 10.76 17.40
N SER A 141 -34.32 10.59 18.72
CA SER A 141 -35.28 9.63 19.26
C SER A 141 -36.66 9.96 18.67
N LEU A 142 -37.35 8.96 18.14
CA LEU A 142 -38.74 9.09 17.65
C LEU A 142 -39.73 9.51 18.77
N ASP A 143 -39.23 9.54 20.01
CA ASP A 143 -39.99 9.88 21.23
C ASP A 143 -39.80 11.33 21.71
N SER A 144 -39.22 12.23 20.91
CA SER A 144 -39.13 13.65 21.31
C SER A 144 -40.48 14.37 21.17
N PRO A 145 -41.07 14.90 22.25
CA PRO A 145 -42.40 15.46 22.20
C PRO A 145 -42.51 16.86 21.58
N GLU A 146 -41.39 17.52 21.23
CA GLU A 146 -41.40 18.88 20.68
C GLU A 146 -40.48 19.04 19.46
N PRO A 147 -40.88 19.82 18.44
CA PRO A 147 -40.01 20.15 17.31
C PRO A 147 -38.90 21.11 17.78
N GLY A 148 -37.68 20.60 17.95
CA GLY A 148 -36.49 21.36 18.34
C GLY A 148 -35.74 20.81 19.55
N ASP A 149 -36.35 19.93 20.34
CA ASP A 149 -35.63 19.19 21.39
C ASP A 149 -34.82 18.01 20.78
N PRO A 150 -33.49 17.98 20.98
CA PRO A 150 -32.65 16.90 20.46
C PRO A 150 -32.92 15.52 21.09
N GLY A 151 -33.81 15.45 22.12
CA GLY A 151 -34.08 14.22 22.87
C GLY A 151 -32.85 13.70 23.65
N PRO A 152 -32.99 12.66 24.48
CA PRO A 152 -31.88 12.09 25.22
C PRO A 152 -30.86 11.42 24.28
N VAL A 153 -29.56 11.74 24.46
CA VAL A 153 -28.46 11.09 23.70
C VAL A 153 -28.47 9.60 23.98
N PRO A 154 -28.49 8.73 22.96
CA PRO A 154 -28.46 7.29 23.15
C PRO A 154 -27.27 6.83 24.00
N LEU A 155 -27.48 5.85 24.90
CA LEU A 155 -26.47 5.38 25.86
C LEU A 155 -25.14 5.01 25.16
N ILE A 156 -25.18 4.37 24.00
CA ILE A 156 -24.00 3.98 23.23
C ILE A 156 -23.10 5.16 22.87
N ARG A 157 -23.65 6.37 22.70
CA ARG A 157 -22.89 7.58 22.36
C ARG A 157 -22.33 8.30 23.59
N GLN A 158 -22.81 7.94 24.78
CA GLN A 158 -22.30 8.48 26.05
C GLN A 158 -21.07 7.71 26.54
N ILE A 159 -20.96 6.42 26.16
CA ILE A 159 -19.86 5.56 26.57
C ILE A 159 -18.56 5.94 25.87
N ARG A 160 -17.49 6.01 26.66
CA ARG A 160 -16.13 6.25 26.18
C ARG A 160 -15.43 4.96 25.77
N PHE A 161 -14.57 5.07 24.78
CA PHE A 161 -13.69 3.96 24.38
C PHE A 161 -12.27 4.48 24.11
N GLU A 162 -11.28 3.60 24.26
CA GLU A 162 -9.89 3.92 24.00
C GLU A 162 -9.53 3.56 22.54
N LEU A 163 -9.01 4.53 21.79
CA LEU A 163 -8.40 4.33 20.47
C LEU A 163 -6.88 4.42 20.62
N GLN A 164 -6.19 3.32 20.34
CA GLN A 164 -4.73 3.21 20.33
C GLN A 164 -4.23 3.23 18.89
N MET A 165 -3.29 4.13 18.59
CA MET A 165 -2.66 4.26 17.28
C MET A 165 -1.14 4.13 17.44
N ARG A 166 -0.53 3.25 16.66
CA ARG A 166 0.92 2.95 16.73
C ARG A 166 1.40 2.26 15.46
N THR A 167 2.72 2.24 15.25
CA THR A 167 3.33 1.48 14.16
C THR A 167 3.40 -0.02 14.46
N ALA A 168 3.68 -0.83 13.44
CA ALA A 168 3.91 -2.26 13.58
C ALA A 168 5.09 -2.55 14.52
N LEU A 169 6.19 -1.79 14.44
CA LEU A 169 7.35 -1.98 15.31
C LEU A 169 7.04 -1.63 16.76
N GLN A 170 6.32 -0.55 17.00
CA GLN A 170 5.81 -0.18 18.33
C GLN A 170 4.85 -1.23 18.88
N HIS A 171 4.03 -1.84 18.00
CA HIS A 171 3.12 -2.92 18.41
C HIS A 171 3.88 -4.16 18.86
N VAL A 172 4.87 -4.60 18.10
CA VAL A 172 5.71 -5.76 18.46
C VAL A 172 6.43 -5.53 19.78
N TRP A 173 7.08 -4.37 19.94
CA TRP A 173 7.78 -4.03 21.19
C TRP A 173 6.85 -4.07 22.40
N SER A 174 5.68 -3.41 22.30
CA SER A 174 4.70 -3.38 23.37
C SER A 174 4.16 -4.77 23.73
N THR A 175 4.03 -5.65 22.75
CA THR A 175 3.54 -7.03 22.97
C THR A 175 4.59 -7.85 23.71
N ILE A 176 5.85 -7.72 23.31
CA ILE A 176 6.98 -8.43 23.97
C ILE A 176 7.20 -7.90 25.38
N GLU A 177 7.22 -6.58 25.57
CA GLU A 177 7.38 -5.95 26.88
C GLU A 177 6.28 -6.38 27.84
N HIS A 178 5.02 -6.40 27.39
CA HIS A 178 3.89 -6.84 28.19
C HIS A 178 3.96 -8.33 28.52
N ASP A 179 4.40 -9.17 27.59
CA ASP A 179 4.50 -10.62 27.82
C ASP A 179 5.64 -10.99 28.76
N THR A 180 6.77 -10.33 28.62
CA THR A 180 7.98 -10.59 29.43
C THR A 180 8.00 -9.85 30.76
N GLY A 181 7.40 -8.64 30.80
CA GLY A 181 7.48 -7.72 31.94
C GLY A 181 6.33 -7.78 32.93
N TYR A 182 5.17 -8.31 32.53
CA TYR A 182 3.93 -8.17 33.33
C TYR A 182 3.38 -9.48 33.93
N LYS A 183 3.88 -10.64 33.51
CA LYS A 183 3.32 -11.95 33.92
C LYS A 183 3.89 -12.55 35.21
N GLY A 184 4.71 -11.83 35.98
CA GLY A 184 5.30 -12.34 37.18
C GLY A 184 5.24 -11.39 38.37
N ASP A 185 5.17 -11.92 39.60
CA ASP A 185 5.30 -11.18 40.85
C ASP A 185 6.73 -10.62 41.06
N VAL A 186 7.65 -10.85 40.12
CA VAL A 186 9.06 -10.47 40.18
C VAL A 186 9.26 -9.17 39.40
N LYS A 187 9.74 -8.12 40.09
CA LYS A 187 10.15 -6.88 39.44
C LYS A 187 11.32 -7.16 38.49
N ILE A 188 11.22 -6.68 37.25
CA ILE A 188 12.30 -6.78 36.26
C ILE A 188 13.54 -6.03 36.80
N PRO A 189 14.73 -6.68 36.87
CA PRO A 189 15.97 -6.02 37.24
C PRO A 189 16.31 -4.85 36.32
N ARG A 190 16.97 -3.80 36.87
CA ARG A 190 17.29 -2.55 36.14
C ARG A 190 18.09 -2.78 34.85
N GLU A 191 18.95 -3.78 34.83
CA GLU A 191 19.75 -4.16 33.66
C GLU A 191 18.89 -4.58 32.48
N TYR A 192 17.80 -5.33 32.69
CA TYR A 192 16.87 -5.72 31.64
C TYR A 192 15.95 -4.57 31.21
N LEU A 193 15.54 -3.69 32.13
CA LEU A 193 14.82 -2.47 31.77
C LEU A 193 15.64 -1.60 30.83
N ARG A 194 16.98 -1.51 31.06
CA ARG A 194 17.88 -0.80 30.16
C ARG A 194 18.00 -1.46 28.79
N GLN A 195 17.91 -2.80 28.71
CA GLN A 195 17.87 -3.52 27.44
C GLN A 195 16.57 -3.22 26.68
N PHE A 196 15.42 -3.24 27.37
CA PHE A 196 14.15 -2.83 26.78
C PHE A 196 14.17 -1.40 26.22
N SER A 197 14.71 -0.44 26.96
CA SER A 197 14.85 0.95 26.50
C SER A 197 15.75 1.06 25.26
N ARG A 198 16.89 0.33 25.21
CA ARG A 198 17.74 0.31 24.00
C ARG A 198 17.01 -0.26 22.79
N MET A 199 16.25 -1.34 22.97
CA MET A 199 15.44 -1.93 21.90
C MET A 199 14.35 -0.97 21.42
N ALA A 200 13.70 -0.24 22.34
CA ALA A 200 12.73 0.80 21.96
C ALA A 200 13.37 1.88 21.08
N GLY A 201 14.57 2.37 21.45
CA GLY A 201 15.29 3.36 20.63
C GLY A 201 15.71 2.85 19.25
N LEU A 202 16.13 1.58 19.15
CA LEU A 202 16.43 0.97 17.84
C LEU A 202 15.20 0.86 16.96
N LEU A 203 14.04 0.48 17.52
CA LEU A 203 12.79 0.38 16.78
C LEU A 203 12.24 1.75 16.36
N GLU A 204 12.42 2.78 17.22
CA GLU A 204 12.08 4.16 16.87
C GLU A 204 12.92 4.66 15.69
N LEU A 205 14.25 4.43 15.73
CA LEU A 205 15.14 4.74 14.62
C LEU A 205 14.73 4.01 13.34
N ALA A 206 14.38 2.72 13.43
CA ALA A 206 13.94 1.94 12.28
C ALA A 206 12.62 2.47 11.70
N ASP A 207 11.64 2.86 12.53
CA ASP A 207 10.38 3.48 12.10
C ASP A 207 10.64 4.78 11.32
N ASP A 208 11.54 5.61 11.81
CA ASP A 208 11.91 6.87 11.17
C ASP A 208 12.63 6.64 9.84
N GLU A 209 13.57 5.69 9.78
CA GLU A 209 14.28 5.37 8.54
C GLU A 209 13.35 4.75 7.48
N PHE A 210 12.41 3.89 7.85
CA PHE A 210 11.40 3.39 6.91
C PHE A 210 10.50 4.52 6.37
N SER A 211 10.11 5.47 7.20
CA SER A 211 9.31 6.63 6.78
C SER A 211 10.10 7.53 5.82
N ARG A 212 11.39 7.79 6.10
CA ARG A 212 12.29 8.56 5.22
C ARG A 212 12.51 7.85 3.88
N LEU A 213 12.79 6.55 3.90
CA LEU A 213 13.01 5.75 2.70
C LEU A 213 11.77 5.76 1.80
N ARG A 214 10.56 5.59 2.36
CA ARG A 214 9.33 5.68 1.60
C ARG A 214 9.16 7.04 0.93
N THR A 215 9.41 8.12 1.67
CA THR A 215 9.33 9.49 1.12
C THR A 215 10.34 9.68 -0.01
N ALA A 216 11.60 9.28 0.19
CA ALA A 216 12.63 9.38 -0.83
C ALA A 216 12.30 8.59 -2.10
N LEU A 217 11.77 7.35 -1.96
CA LEU A 217 11.33 6.55 -3.10
C LEU A 217 10.12 7.17 -3.84
N THR A 218 9.19 7.78 -3.10
CA THR A 218 8.05 8.48 -3.70
C THR A 218 8.51 9.71 -4.49
N ASP A 219 9.45 10.48 -3.94
CA ASP A 219 10.02 11.65 -4.61
C ASP A 219 10.85 11.25 -5.83
N TYR A 220 11.65 10.20 -5.72
CA TYR A 220 12.40 9.62 -6.84
C TYR A 220 11.47 9.23 -8.00
N ARG A 221 10.38 8.49 -7.72
CA ARG A 221 9.40 8.11 -8.74
C ARG A 221 8.76 9.33 -9.40
N ARG A 222 8.40 10.34 -8.62
CA ARG A 222 7.82 11.59 -9.16
C ARG A 222 8.79 12.32 -10.06
N GLN A 223 10.05 12.43 -9.66
CA GLN A 223 11.11 13.06 -10.46
C GLN A 223 11.34 12.29 -11.76
N THR A 224 11.46 10.96 -11.67
CA THR A 224 11.65 10.09 -12.84
C THR A 224 10.51 10.24 -13.85
N LEU A 225 9.26 10.23 -13.39
CA LEU A 225 8.10 10.44 -14.28
C LEU A 225 8.05 11.87 -14.87
N ALA A 226 8.56 12.87 -14.15
CA ALA A 226 8.69 14.23 -14.70
C ALA A 226 9.74 14.29 -15.81
N LEU A 227 10.88 13.59 -15.67
CA LEU A 227 11.90 13.46 -16.73
C LEU A 227 11.33 12.79 -17.98
N VAL A 228 10.56 11.71 -17.80
CA VAL A 228 9.85 11.05 -18.92
C VAL A 228 8.95 12.04 -19.65
N LYS A 229 8.12 12.78 -18.94
CA LYS A 229 7.18 13.75 -19.53
C LYS A 229 7.88 14.93 -20.23
N SER A 230 9.07 15.32 -19.75
CA SER A 230 9.86 16.39 -20.37
C SER A 230 10.72 15.91 -21.54
N GLY A 231 10.74 14.61 -21.83
CA GLY A 231 11.55 14.01 -22.89
C GLY A 231 13.04 13.86 -22.54
N GLN A 232 13.42 14.02 -21.28
CA GLN A 232 14.79 13.78 -20.80
C GLN A 232 14.94 12.30 -20.44
N LEU A 233 15.09 11.46 -21.48
CA LEU A 233 14.98 10.01 -21.36
C LEU A 233 16.31 9.33 -21.03
N ASP A 234 17.45 9.96 -21.31
CA ASP A 234 18.79 9.37 -21.21
C ASP A 234 19.15 9.00 -19.75
N GLU A 235 18.62 9.75 -18.79
CA GLU A 235 18.86 9.53 -17.35
C GLU A 235 17.80 8.64 -16.68
N VAL A 236 16.80 8.20 -17.43
CA VAL A 236 15.68 7.42 -16.90
C VAL A 236 15.93 5.94 -17.11
N PRO A 237 16.18 5.16 -16.04
CA PRO A 237 16.39 3.72 -16.16
C PRO A 237 15.19 3.00 -16.80
N LEU A 238 15.46 2.02 -17.64
CA LEU A 238 14.44 1.13 -18.19
C LEU A 238 13.93 0.19 -17.09
N SER A 239 12.70 0.38 -16.67
CA SER A 239 12.01 -0.46 -15.70
C SER A 239 10.54 -0.59 -16.10
N ARG A 240 9.80 -1.52 -15.49
CA ARG A 240 8.37 -1.66 -15.78
C ARG A 240 7.57 -0.40 -15.49
N GLU A 241 7.93 0.36 -14.46
CA GLU A 241 7.26 1.59 -14.07
C GLU A 241 7.56 2.74 -15.04
N THR A 242 8.85 2.95 -15.35
CA THR A 242 9.29 4.02 -16.25
C THR A 242 8.86 3.76 -17.69
N PHE A 243 8.94 2.51 -18.14
CA PHE A 243 8.46 2.11 -19.46
C PHE A 243 6.95 2.31 -19.63
N ARG A 244 6.16 1.99 -18.59
CA ARG A 244 4.72 2.28 -18.62
C ARG A 244 4.45 3.77 -18.75
N GLY A 245 5.15 4.63 -18.00
CA GLY A 245 5.06 6.09 -18.14
C GLY A 245 5.48 6.58 -19.54
N TYR A 246 6.51 5.96 -20.13
CA TYR A 246 6.96 6.26 -21.48
C TYR A 246 5.92 5.90 -22.56
N LEU A 247 5.18 4.81 -22.38
CA LEU A 247 4.10 4.40 -23.28
C LEU A 247 2.95 5.43 -23.35
N ASP A 248 2.75 6.25 -22.31
CA ASP A 248 1.78 7.35 -22.33
C ASP A 248 2.16 8.42 -23.36
N LEU A 249 3.45 8.53 -23.74
CA LEU A 249 3.94 9.39 -24.83
C LEU A 249 3.71 8.78 -26.21
N LYS A 250 3.21 7.55 -26.30
CA LYS A 250 2.90 6.84 -27.55
C LYS A 250 4.08 6.70 -28.51
N PRO A 251 5.25 6.24 -28.06
CA PRO A 251 6.48 6.22 -28.85
C PRO A 251 6.38 5.38 -30.13
N PHE A 252 5.54 4.36 -30.16
CA PHE A 252 5.36 3.46 -31.30
C PHE A 252 4.23 3.87 -32.24
N ASP A 253 3.40 4.86 -31.90
CA ASP A 253 2.18 5.21 -32.67
C ASP A 253 2.50 5.65 -34.09
N ARG A 254 3.56 6.44 -34.28
CA ARG A 254 3.94 6.91 -35.62
C ARG A 254 4.24 5.75 -36.55
N LEU A 255 5.03 4.78 -36.09
CA LEU A 255 5.39 3.61 -36.88
C LEU A 255 4.20 2.67 -37.07
N ASN A 256 3.39 2.44 -36.04
CA ASN A 256 2.17 1.64 -36.14
C ASN A 256 1.22 2.19 -37.20
N ARG A 257 1.00 3.51 -37.24
CA ARG A 257 0.13 4.14 -38.26
C ARG A 257 0.70 4.00 -39.66
N ARG A 258 2.02 4.15 -39.84
CA ARG A 258 2.67 3.93 -41.13
C ARG A 258 2.47 2.50 -41.63
N ILE A 259 2.64 1.53 -40.76
CA ILE A 259 2.46 0.11 -41.07
C ILE A 259 1.00 -0.20 -41.38
N ALA A 260 0.06 0.28 -40.55
CA ALA A 260 -1.36 0.05 -40.73
C ALA A 260 -1.90 0.65 -42.06
N ALA A 261 -1.33 1.77 -42.49
CA ALA A 261 -1.72 2.42 -43.74
C ALA A 261 -1.45 1.57 -45.01
N VAL A 262 -0.61 0.54 -44.94
CA VAL A 262 -0.31 -0.35 -46.06
C VAL A 262 -1.57 -1.09 -46.54
N ASN A 263 -2.37 -1.63 -45.60
CA ASN A 263 -3.59 -2.37 -45.87
C ASN A 263 -4.87 -1.67 -45.35
N GLN A 264 -4.75 -0.39 -44.96
CA GLN A 264 -5.83 0.37 -44.28
C GLN A 264 -6.35 -0.36 -43.02
N ALA A 265 -5.45 -1.07 -42.32
CA ALA A 265 -5.80 -1.90 -41.16
C ALA A 265 -6.17 -1.07 -39.92
N GLU A 266 -7.13 -1.59 -39.17
CA GLU A 266 -7.44 -1.06 -37.83
C GLU A 266 -6.44 -1.55 -36.79
N ILE A 267 -6.09 -0.67 -35.82
CA ILE A 267 -5.14 -1.00 -34.75
C ILE A 267 -5.92 -1.28 -33.47
N TYR A 268 -5.85 -2.53 -32.96
CA TYR A 268 -6.41 -2.88 -31.66
C TYR A 268 -5.36 -2.86 -30.56
N PRO A 269 -5.73 -2.44 -29.34
CA PRO A 269 -4.79 -2.30 -28.23
C PRO A 269 -4.39 -3.66 -27.64
N VAL A 270 -3.06 -3.86 -27.48
CA VAL A 270 -2.47 -4.96 -26.71
C VAL A 270 -1.38 -4.45 -25.78
N SER A 271 -1.09 -5.21 -24.73
CA SER A 271 0.02 -4.86 -23.82
C SER A 271 1.37 -5.09 -24.50
N VAL A 272 2.21 -4.05 -24.53
CA VAL A 272 3.61 -4.15 -25.00
C VAL A 272 4.59 -4.54 -23.88
N MET A 273 4.09 -4.74 -22.66
CA MET A 273 4.94 -5.06 -21.49
C MET A 273 5.61 -6.43 -21.58
N SER A 274 5.11 -7.34 -22.41
CA SER A 274 5.75 -8.63 -22.71
C SER A 274 7.09 -8.50 -23.45
N TYR A 275 7.36 -7.32 -24.05
CA TYR A 275 8.62 -7.05 -24.75
C TYR A 275 9.74 -6.55 -23.82
N MET A 276 9.46 -6.24 -22.55
CA MET A 276 10.49 -5.81 -21.59
C MET A 276 11.71 -6.75 -21.54
N PRO A 277 11.54 -8.08 -21.39
CA PRO A 277 12.69 -8.99 -21.39
C PRO A 277 13.47 -8.97 -22.70
N VAL A 278 12.81 -8.66 -23.83
CA VAL A 278 13.45 -8.54 -25.14
C VAL A 278 14.34 -7.29 -25.17
N LEU A 279 13.79 -6.12 -24.76
CA LEU A 279 14.54 -4.87 -24.72
C LEU A 279 15.74 -4.96 -23.75
N GLU A 280 15.56 -5.59 -22.60
CA GLU A 280 16.64 -5.88 -21.65
C GLU A 280 17.71 -6.79 -22.26
N SER A 281 17.31 -7.81 -23.06
CA SER A 281 18.24 -8.71 -23.74
C SER A 281 19.07 -8.03 -24.84
N PHE A 282 18.61 -6.90 -25.36
CA PHE A 282 19.34 -6.05 -26.28
C PHE A 282 20.35 -5.12 -25.60
N GLY A 283 20.42 -5.14 -24.28
CA GLY A 283 21.30 -4.29 -23.49
C GLY A 283 20.82 -2.85 -23.36
N LEU A 284 19.52 -2.60 -23.55
CA LEU A 284 18.95 -1.25 -23.38
C LEU A 284 18.75 -1.03 -21.87
N GLU A 285 19.42 -0.03 -21.32
CA GLU A 285 19.43 0.27 -19.87
C GLU A 285 18.57 1.47 -19.51
N THR A 286 18.36 2.41 -20.45
CA THR A 286 17.60 3.63 -20.24
C THR A 286 16.44 3.77 -21.25
N LEU A 287 15.50 4.67 -20.96
CA LEU A 287 14.47 5.03 -21.94
C LEU A 287 15.05 5.82 -23.13
N GLY A 288 16.19 6.48 -22.95
CA GLY A 288 16.95 7.10 -24.03
C GLY A 288 17.44 6.05 -25.03
N ASP A 289 18.00 4.92 -24.52
CA ASP A 289 18.39 3.81 -25.38
C ASP A 289 17.20 3.24 -26.16
N VAL A 290 16.02 3.15 -25.52
CA VAL A 290 14.79 2.70 -26.19
C VAL A 290 14.36 3.69 -27.28
N GLN A 291 14.43 4.98 -27.01
CA GLN A 291 14.10 6.00 -28.01
C GLN A 291 15.08 5.94 -29.21
N GLN A 292 16.38 5.84 -28.94
CA GLN A 292 17.38 5.70 -29.97
C GLN A 292 17.20 4.41 -30.78
N PHE A 293 16.90 3.29 -30.11
CA PHE A 293 16.56 2.03 -30.76
C PHE A 293 15.37 2.18 -31.73
N ILE A 294 14.33 2.95 -31.35
CA ILE A 294 13.19 3.25 -32.21
C ILE A 294 13.65 4.07 -33.42
N ASP A 295 14.40 5.15 -33.17
CA ASP A 295 14.81 6.09 -34.21
C ASP A 295 15.75 5.43 -35.25
N ASP A 296 16.71 4.62 -34.80
CA ASP A 296 17.68 3.94 -35.65
C ASP A 296 17.08 2.81 -36.49
N ASN A 297 15.94 2.26 -36.09
CA ASN A 297 15.38 1.08 -36.74
C ASN A 297 14.00 1.31 -37.38
N SER A 298 13.37 2.47 -37.21
CA SER A 298 11.98 2.71 -37.67
C SER A 298 11.79 2.58 -39.17
N ASP A 299 12.73 3.06 -39.99
CA ASP A 299 12.58 2.99 -41.45
C ASP A 299 12.80 1.57 -41.96
N ASP A 300 13.79 0.84 -41.43
CA ASP A 300 14.02 -0.54 -41.79
C ASP A 300 12.89 -1.46 -41.30
N ALA A 301 12.33 -1.18 -40.13
CA ALA A 301 11.16 -1.89 -39.60
C ALA A 301 9.93 -1.67 -40.48
N TYR A 302 9.74 -0.44 -41.00
CA TYR A 302 8.68 -0.16 -41.97
C TYR A 302 8.90 -0.92 -43.28
N GLN A 303 10.13 -0.98 -43.83
CA GLN A 303 10.44 -1.72 -45.07
C GLN A 303 10.19 -3.22 -44.88
N LEU A 304 10.56 -3.79 -43.74
CA LEU A 304 10.30 -5.20 -43.43
C LEU A 304 8.79 -5.47 -43.33
N ALA A 305 8.05 -4.58 -42.64
CA ALA A 305 6.59 -4.68 -42.53
C ALA A 305 5.91 -4.56 -43.91
N LEU A 306 6.38 -3.65 -44.76
CA LEU A 306 5.85 -3.47 -46.12
C LEU A 306 6.05 -4.75 -46.94
N ALA A 307 7.21 -5.37 -46.91
CA ALA A 307 7.50 -6.61 -47.62
C ALA A 307 6.59 -7.77 -47.20
N GLN A 308 6.21 -7.84 -45.92
CA GLN A 308 5.32 -8.86 -45.40
C GLN A 308 3.84 -8.57 -45.68
N LEU A 309 3.40 -7.32 -45.47
CA LEU A 309 1.98 -6.95 -45.52
C LEU A 309 1.50 -6.72 -46.94
N ALA A 310 2.39 -6.36 -47.88
CA ALA A 310 2.03 -6.17 -49.28
C ALA A 310 1.49 -7.43 -49.99
N VAL A 311 1.74 -8.60 -49.43
CA VAL A 311 1.26 -9.89 -49.95
C VAL A 311 0.12 -10.50 -49.11
N THR A 312 -0.44 -9.73 -48.17
CA THR A 312 -1.51 -10.14 -47.29
C THR A 312 -2.63 -9.10 -47.25
N ASP A 313 -3.85 -9.54 -47.03
CA ASP A 313 -5.04 -8.66 -46.88
C ASP A 313 -5.41 -8.51 -45.38
N LEU A 314 -4.42 -8.28 -44.51
CA LEU A 314 -4.65 -8.09 -43.08
C LEU A 314 -5.26 -6.71 -42.83
N ASP A 315 -6.49 -6.69 -42.38
CA ASP A 315 -7.29 -5.49 -42.04
C ASP A 315 -7.26 -5.15 -40.54
N LEU A 316 -6.57 -5.97 -39.72
CA LEU A 316 -6.47 -5.78 -38.27
C LEU A 316 -5.04 -6.03 -37.80
N LEU A 317 -4.45 -5.04 -37.10
CA LEU A 317 -3.11 -5.10 -36.56
C LEU A 317 -3.10 -4.79 -35.06
N SER A 318 -2.22 -5.43 -34.32
CA SER A 318 -2.03 -5.16 -32.88
C SER A 318 -1.18 -3.93 -32.65
N SER A 319 -1.39 -3.19 -31.55
CA SER A 319 -0.61 -2.01 -31.21
C SER A 319 0.86 -2.28 -30.85
N ASN A 320 1.28 -3.55 -30.71
CA ASN A 320 2.67 -3.96 -30.53
C ASN A 320 3.38 -4.28 -31.87
N THR A 321 2.71 -4.18 -33.00
CA THR A 321 3.25 -4.50 -34.33
C THR A 321 4.51 -3.71 -34.63
N ALA A 322 4.53 -2.40 -34.39
CA ALA A 322 5.74 -1.59 -34.59
C ALA A 322 6.91 -2.09 -33.75
N LEU A 323 6.70 -2.37 -32.46
CA LEU A 323 7.75 -2.87 -31.58
C LEU A 323 8.25 -4.26 -32.03
N GLN A 324 7.35 -5.11 -32.49
CA GLN A 324 7.73 -6.40 -33.06
C GLN A 324 8.68 -6.25 -34.24
N TYR A 325 8.35 -5.40 -35.23
CA TYR A 325 9.21 -5.18 -36.38
C TYR A 325 10.53 -4.50 -36.03
N LEU A 326 10.53 -3.58 -35.06
CA LEU A 326 11.76 -2.98 -34.54
C LEU A 326 12.69 -4.04 -33.94
N CYS A 327 12.16 -4.96 -33.13
CA CYS A 327 12.93 -6.05 -32.54
C CYS A 327 13.47 -7.02 -33.61
N LEU A 328 12.66 -7.36 -34.62
CA LEU A 328 13.07 -8.20 -35.73
C LEU A 328 14.25 -7.59 -36.51
N VAL A 329 14.13 -6.30 -36.87
CA VAL A 329 15.21 -5.59 -37.58
C VAL A 329 16.47 -5.48 -36.73
N TYR A 330 16.32 -5.19 -35.43
CA TYR A 330 17.48 -5.12 -34.54
C TYR A 330 18.25 -6.44 -34.53
N VAL A 331 17.55 -7.57 -34.35
CA VAL A 331 18.19 -8.91 -34.39
C VAL A 331 18.86 -9.19 -35.73
N LEU A 332 18.21 -8.82 -36.83
CA LEU A 332 18.76 -9.00 -38.15
C LEU A 332 20.02 -8.15 -38.42
N LYS A 333 20.04 -6.90 -37.92
CA LYS A 333 21.19 -5.98 -38.04
C LYS A 333 22.38 -6.38 -37.18
N HIS A 334 22.15 -7.01 -36.03
CA HIS A 334 23.20 -7.35 -35.05
C HIS A 334 23.64 -8.85 -35.12
N ASP A 335 23.66 -9.41 -36.31
CA ASP A 335 24.12 -10.77 -36.59
C ASP A 335 23.38 -11.89 -35.85
N GLY A 336 22.18 -11.60 -35.41
CA GLY A 336 21.34 -12.60 -34.73
C GLY A 336 20.91 -13.76 -35.65
N GLY A 337 20.78 -13.48 -36.96
CA GLY A 337 20.39 -14.46 -37.96
C GLY A 337 19.14 -15.26 -37.57
N ARG A 338 19.03 -16.47 -38.09
CA ARG A 338 17.94 -17.41 -37.81
C ARG A 338 17.80 -17.73 -36.32
N ASP A 339 18.91 -18.01 -35.66
CA ASP A 339 18.90 -18.42 -34.25
C ASP A 339 18.55 -17.24 -33.32
N GLY A 340 18.95 -16.03 -33.67
CA GLY A 340 18.54 -14.81 -32.97
C GLY A 340 17.06 -14.56 -33.11
N LEU A 341 16.49 -14.69 -34.31
CA LEU A 341 15.05 -14.59 -34.52
C LEU A 341 14.24 -15.64 -33.78
N LYS A 342 14.73 -16.91 -33.77
CA LYS A 342 14.09 -17.96 -32.96
C LYS A 342 14.09 -17.60 -31.49
N ARG A 343 15.23 -17.15 -30.92
CA ARG A 343 15.28 -16.69 -29.52
C ARG A 343 14.33 -15.52 -29.24
N LEU A 344 14.22 -14.57 -30.17
CA LEU A 344 13.26 -13.48 -30.05
C LEU A 344 11.82 -13.98 -29.96
N TYR A 345 11.43 -14.89 -30.86
CA TYR A 345 10.10 -15.49 -30.85
C TYR A 345 9.86 -16.32 -29.60
N ASP A 346 10.85 -17.05 -29.09
CA ASP A 346 10.75 -17.81 -27.85
C ASP A 346 10.52 -16.90 -26.64
N LEU A 347 11.15 -15.72 -26.59
CA LEU A 347 10.93 -14.72 -25.54
C LEU A 347 9.52 -14.11 -25.58
N ILE A 348 8.96 -13.92 -26.77
CA ILE A 348 7.63 -13.27 -26.94
C ILE A 348 6.49 -14.28 -26.77
N ASN A 349 6.62 -15.47 -27.38
CA ASN A 349 5.53 -16.45 -27.53
C ASN A 349 5.66 -17.66 -26.61
N GLY A 350 6.80 -17.79 -25.89
CA GLY A 350 7.20 -19.03 -25.23
C GLY A 350 7.83 -20.02 -26.22
N GLU A 351 8.66 -20.94 -25.71
CA GLU A 351 9.36 -21.95 -26.52
C GLU A 351 8.38 -22.90 -27.24
N ASN A 352 8.46 -22.94 -28.57
CA ASN A 352 7.69 -23.87 -29.39
C ASN A 352 8.36 -24.07 -30.77
N ASP A 353 8.04 -25.18 -31.46
CA ASP A 353 8.63 -25.54 -32.77
C ASP A 353 8.23 -24.56 -33.88
N ALA A 354 7.08 -23.94 -33.79
CA ALA A 354 6.62 -22.96 -34.78
C ALA A 354 7.51 -21.72 -34.84
N ASN A 355 8.17 -21.35 -33.73
CA ASN A 355 9.11 -20.24 -33.70
C ASN A 355 10.32 -20.41 -34.62
N ALA A 356 10.79 -21.65 -34.80
CA ALA A 356 11.87 -21.95 -35.74
C ALA A 356 11.41 -21.76 -37.20
N ILE A 357 10.20 -22.18 -37.52
CA ILE A 357 9.60 -21.98 -38.85
C ILE A 357 9.38 -20.50 -39.14
N ALA A 358 8.87 -19.75 -38.14
CA ALA A 358 8.68 -18.31 -38.25
C ALA A 358 10.01 -17.57 -38.48
N ALA A 359 11.10 -18.00 -37.84
CA ALA A 359 12.45 -17.48 -38.05
C ALA A 359 12.95 -17.72 -39.47
N ASP A 360 12.72 -18.93 -40.05
CA ASP A 360 13.10 -19.27 -41.43
C ASP A 360 12.36 -18.40 -42.43
N ILE A 361 11.04 -18.24 -42.27
CA ILE A 361 10.22 -17.37 -43.12
C ILE A 361 10.72 -15.93 -43.06
N MET A 362 10.98 -15.40 -41.85
CA MET A 362 11.45 -14.04 -41.65
C MET A 362 12.83 -13.80 -42.31
N MET A 363 13.74 -14.74 -42.20
CA MET A 363 15.05 -14.66 -42.86
C MET A 363 14.92 -14.58 -44.39
N GLU A 364 14.04 -15.37 -44.97
CA GLU A 364 13.84 -15.35 -46.44
C GLU A 364 13.24 -14.03 -46.91
N GLN A 365 12.23 -13.52 -46.18
CA GLN A 365 11.60 -12.25 -46.50
C GLN A 365 12.52 -11.03 -46.32
N ALA A 366 13.40 -11.06 -45.33
CA ALA A 366 14.34 -9.98 -45.06
C ALA A 366 15.53 -9.97 -46.06
N ARG A 367 15.84 -11.08 -46.71
CA ARG A 367 17.07 -11.28 -47.50
C ARG A 367 17.28 -10.25 -48.60
N THR A 368 16.21 -9.74 -49.20
CA THR A 368 16.26 -8.78 -50.31
C THR A 368 16.26 -7.33 -49.86
N LEU A 369 16.09 -7.09 -48.58
CA LEU A 369 15.94 -5.71 -48.06
C LEU A 369 17.28 -4.98 -47.97
N PRO A 370 17.29 -3.65 -48.21
CA PRO A 370 18.52 -2.85 -48.31
C PRO A 370 19.43 -2.92 -47.09
N PHE A 371 18.86 -3.00 -45.87
CA PHE A 371 19.65 -3.08 -44.64
C PHE A 371 20.37 -4.42 -44.45
N MET A 372 19.89 -5.48 -45.11
CA MET A 372 20.60 -6.78 -45.15
C MET A 372 21.73 -6.80 -46.17
N GLN A 373 21.59 -6.07 -47.29
CA GLN A 373 22.60 -6.00 -48.37
C GLN A 373 23.80 -5.13 -47.98
N LYS A 374 23.66 -4.18 -47.07
CA LYS A 374 24.78 -3.36 -46.57
C LYS A 374 25.78 -4.11 -45.72
N LYS A 375 25.51 -5.37 -45.36
CA LYS A 375 26.34 -6.26 -44.55
C LYS A 375 27.29 -7.14 -45.39
N LEU A 376 27.12 -7.21 -46.69
CA LEU A 376 27.98 -7.88 -47.67
C LEU A 376 28.98 -6.91 -48.29
#